data_dc72023c6a71ab89387300052120fcd6
#
_entry.id   dc72023c6a71ab89387300052120fcd6
#
_cell.length_a   1.000
_cell.length_b   1.000
_cell.length_c   1.000
_cell.angle_alpha   90.00
_cell.angle_beta   90.00
_cell.angle_gamma   90.00
#
_symmetry.space_group_name_H-M   'P 1'
#
loop_
_entity.id
_entity.type
_entity.pdbx_description
1 polymer ?
#
loop_
_entity_poly.entity_id
_entity_poly.type
_entity_poly.pdbx_seq_one_letter_code
_entity_poly.pdbx_strand_id
1 'polypeptide(L)'
;MTHKNTQREIIRAQHKQQARKRTMGLVIGVLILVAAFLLVYFLPRLLNASKIQGYANQNGRSVGDPNAPVKVVEFSSFSCSHCRTFALETEEQLIKDYVDTGKVYFTFSAFQFDEGETMNASQAAYCAGEQNRFFEMQKLLFENSGFAGAFNESNISAYAKQLGLNLSDFNQCMESDVQRSQIRTDTENARLLGVTGTPMFDVNGTLVYSNTLIETIDAALAAAGN
;
A
#
# COMPACT_ATOMS: atom_id res chain seq x y z
N MET A 1 24.42 70.21 -33.90
CA MET A 1 23.66 68.95 -34.24
C MET A 1 23.77 67.83 -33.17
N THR A 2 24.57 68.00 -32.12
CA THR A 2 24.90 67.00 -31.12
C THR A 2 23.80 66.76 -30.04
N HIS A 3 23.06 67.77 -29.65
CA HIS A 3 22.10 67.68 -28.54
C HIS A 3 20.84 66.83 -28.83
N LYS A 4 20.43 66.73 -30.10
CA LYS A 4 19.23 65.99 -30.52
C LYS A 4 19.44 64.46 -30.54
N ASN A 5 20.69 64.04 -30.74
CA ASN A 5 21.04 62.59 -30.77
C ASN A 5 21.09 62.00 -29.34
N THR A 6 21.64 62.77 -28.38
CA THR A 6 21.75 62.35 -26.98
C THR A 6 20.36 62.15 -26.33
N GLN A 7 19.40 63.01 -26.61
CA GLN A 7 18.02 62.83 -26.11
C GLN A 7 17.31 61.57 -26.67
N ARG A 8 17.54 61.28 -27.96
CA ARG A 8 16.98 60.08 -28.57
C ARG A 8 17.56 58.76 -28.00
N GLU A 9 18.84 58.78 -27.65
CA GLU A 9 19.49 57.63 -26.99
C GLU A 9 18.98 57.41 -25.56
N ILE A 10 18.74 58.48 -24.78
CA ILE A 10 18.18 58.41 -23.42
C ILE A 10 16.77 57.83 -23.47
N ILE A 11 15.94 58.31 -24.39
CA ILE A 11 14.57 57.81 -24.56
C ILE A 11 14.56 56.32 -24.98
N ARG A 12 15.45 55.92 -25.89
CA ARG A 12 15.57 54.51 -26.28
C ARG A 12 16.07 53.60 -25.14
N ALA A 13 16.98 54.11 -24.31
CA ALA A 13 17.46 53.38 -23.13
C ALA A 13 16.36 53.22 -22.09
N GLN A 14 15.55 54.28 -21.86
CA GLN A 14 14.38 54.21 -20.94
C GLN A 14 13.30 53.23 -21.44
N HIS A 15 12.96 53.26 -22.74
CA HIS A 15 12.03 52.30 -23.32
C HIS A 15 12.52 50.85 -23.23
N LYS A 16 13.82 50.64 -23.44
CA LYS A 16 14.47 49.32 -23.33
C LYS A 16 14.46 48.81 -21.87
N GLN A 17 14.67 49.71 -20.90
CA GLN A 17 14.60 49.38 -19.48
C GLN A 17 13.14 49.08 -19.04
N GLN A 18 12.15 49.85 -19.51
CA GLN A 18 10.73 49.59 -19.22
C GLN A 18 10.25 48.29 -19.86
N ALA A 19 10.67 48.00 -21.10
CA ALA A 19 10.33 46.72 -21.74
C ALA A 19 10.94 45.53 -20.97
N ARG A 20 12.22 45.62 -20.52
CA ARG A 20 12.86 44.61 -19.69
C ARG A 20 12.13 44.39 -18.35
N LYS A 21 11.70 45.45 -17.68
CA LYS A 21 10.94 45.36 -16.42
C LYS A 21 9.58 44.70 -16.63
N ARG A 22 8.88 45.00 -17.76
CA ARG A 22 7.61 44.37 -18.11
C ARG A 22 7.76 42.88 -18.45
N THR A 23 8.77 42.50 -19.25
CA THR A 23 9.05 41.10 -19.55
C THR A 23 9.47 40.30 -18.31
N MET A 24 10.30 40.90 -17.45
CA MET A 24 10.71 40.25 -16.20
C MET A 24 9.55 40.08 -15.25
N GLY A 25 8.63 41.03 -15.14
CA GLY A 25 7.38 40.90 -14.37
C GLY A 25 6.45 39.80 -14.91
N LEU A 26 6.33 39.69 -16.23
CA LEU A 26 5.55 38.59 -16.86
C LEU A 26 6.17 37.21 -16.60
N VAL A 27 7.49 37.10 -16.72
CA VAL A 27 8.22 35.83 -16.44
C VAL A 27 8.05 35.41 -14.98
N ILE A 28 8.21 36.35 -14.05
CA ILE A 28 7.99 36.08 -12.62
C ILE A 28 6.55 35.67 -12.36
N GLY A 29 5.57 36.34 -12.95
CA GLY A 29 4.14 36.00 -12.83
C GLY A 29 3.84 34.59 -13.33
N VAL A 30 4.40 34.19 -14.48
CA VAL A 30 4.26 32.83 -15.01
C VAL A 30 4.90 31.79 -14.08
N LEU A 31 6.10 32.09 -13.57
CA LEU A 31 6.79 31.17 -12.63
C LEU A 31 5.99 30.98 -11.33
N ILE A 32 5.39 32.04 -10.79
CA ILE A 32 4.54 31.95 -9.60
C ILE A 32 3.29 31.10 -9.90
N LEU A 33 2.65 31.28 -11.06
CA LEU A 33 1.48 30.48 -11.44
C LEU A 33 1.83 29.00 -11.61
N VAL A 34 2.98 28.71 -12.24
CA VAL A 34 3.48 27.33 -12.39
C VAL A 34 3.79 26.71 -11.01
N ALA A 35 4.46 27.46 -10.13
CA ALA A 35 4.76 26.99 -8.79
C ALA A 35 3.49 26.75 -7.96
N ALA A 36 2.49 27.63 -8.05
CA ALA A 36 1.20 27.48 -7.41
C ALA A 36 0.44 26.26 -7.96
N PHE A 37 0.45 26.06 -9.27
CA PHE A 37 -0.15 24.87 -9.90
C PHE A 37 0.54 23.58 -9.43
N LEU A 38 1.87 23.54 -9.41
CA LEU A 38 2.62 22.40 -8.90
C LEU A 38 2.33 22.14 -7.41
N LEU A 39 2.25 23.18 -6.59
CA LEU A 39 1.88 23.05 -5.18
C LEU A 39 0.46 22.49 -5.01
N VAL A 40 -0.53 23.01 -5.71
CA VAL A 40 -1.93 22.54 -5.62
C VAL A 40 -2.06 21.10 -6.13
N TYR A 41 -1.29 20.72 -7.16
CA TYR A 41 -1.38 19.39 -7.76
C TYR A 41 -0.56 18.34 -7.00
N PHE A 42 0.64 18.68 -6.54
CA PHE A 42 1.57 17.72 -5.92
C PHE A 42 1.50 17.70 -4.39
N LEU A 43 1.18 18.83 -3.73
CA LEU A 43 1.14 18.89 -2.26
C LEU A 43 0.10 17.94 -1.64
N PRO A 44 -1.15 17.83 -2.15
CA PRO A 44 -2.11 16.85 -1.64
C PRO A 44 -1.63 15.41 -1.83
N ARG A 45 -0.93 15.14 -2.93
CA ARG A 45 -0.39 13.81 -3.25
C ARG A 45 0.77 13.43 -2.33
N LEU A 46 1.61 14.38 -1.95
CA LEU A 46 2.69 14.21 -0.97
C LEU A 46 2.13 14.07 0.47
N LEU A 47 1.09 14.83 0.81
CA LEU A 47 0.48 14.77 2.14
C LEU A 47 -0.39 13.53 2.33
N ASN A 48 -1.04 13.02 1.28
CA ASN A 48 -1.82 11.77 1.33
C ASN A 48 -0.94 10.51 1.23
N ALA A 49 0.27 10.60 0.66
CA ALA A 49 1.24 9.50 0.69
C ALA A 49 1.70 9.13 2.11
N SER A 50 1.45 9.99 3.10
CA SER A 50 1.89 9.78 4.48
C SER A 50 0.83 9.19 5.43
N LYS A 51 -0.34 8.80 4.94
CA LYS A 51 -1.39 8.21 5.78
C LYS A 51 -1.94 6.92 5.18
N ILE A 52 -1.09 5.92 5.09
CA ILE A 52 -1.61 4.55 5.11
C ILE A 52 -2.03 4.34 6.56
N GLN A 53 -3.33 4.47 6.81
CA GLN A 53 -3.89 4.33 8.15
C GLN A 53 -3.81 2.86 8.53
N GLY A 54 -3.12 2.57 9.63
CA GLY A 54 -3.02 1.22 10.16
C GLY A 54 -4.36 0.75 10.73
N TYR A 55 -4.57 -0.55 10.69
CA TYR A 55 -5.72 -1.15 11.34
C TYR A 55 -5.54 -1.18 12.85
N ALA A 56 -6.56 -0.80 13.60
CA ALA A 56 -6.59 -1.00 15.05
C ALA A 56 -6.56 -2.50 15.37
N ASN A 57 -5.90 -2.88 16.46
CA ASN A 57 -5.78 -4.28 16.89
C ASN A 57 -5.11 -5.22 15.89
N GLN A 58 -4.18 -4.71 15.07
CA GLN A 58 -3.32 -5.55 14.25
C GLN A 58 -2.28 -6.25 15.12
N ASN A 59 -2.12 -7.54 14.94
CA ASN A 59 -1.09 -8.38 15.56
C ASN A 59 -0.46 -9.29 14.51
N GLY A 60 0.75 -8.93 14.09
CA GLY A 60 1.41 -9.62 12.99
C GLY A 60 0.57 -9.54 11.71
N ARG A 61 0.21 -10.67 11.16
CA ARG A 61 -0.62 -10.84 9.96
C ARG A 61 -2.11 -11.04 10.24
N SER A 62 -2.53 -10.72 11.45
CA SER A 62 -3.93 -10.83 11.88
C SER A 62 -4.44 -9.49 12.37
N VAL A 63 -5.76 -9.28 12.29
CA VAL A 63 -6.44 -8.08 12.77
C VAL A 63 -7.79 -8.45 13.43
N GLY A 64 -8.15 -7.70 14.47
CA GLY A 64 -9.38 -7.88 15.23
C GLY A 64 -9.18 -8.52 16.60
N ASP A 65 -10.29 -8.94 17.21
CA ASP A 65 -10.29 -9.63 18.50
C ASP A 65 -9.99 -11.12 18.31
N PRO A 66 -8.90 -11.65 18.90
CA PRO A 66 -8.61 -13.08 18.85
C PRO A 66 -9.71 -13.95 19.47
N ASN A 67 -10.65 -13.40 20.24
CA ASN A 67 -11.80 -14.11 20.80
C ASN A 67 -13.09 -13.95 19.97
N ALA A 68 -13.03 -13.26 18.80
CA ALA A 68 -14.19 -13.12 17.93
C ALA A 68 -14.80 -14.49 17.57
N PRO A 69 -16.14 -14.60 17.47
CA PRO A 69 -16.83 -15.88 17.25
C PRO A 69 -16.51 -16.53 15.91
N VAL A 70 -16.12 -15.73 14.90
CA VAL A 70 -15.77 -16.23 13.58
C VAL A 70 -14.30 -15.93 13.30
N LYS A 71 -13.57 -16.97 12.88
CA LYS A 71 -12.18 -16.88 12.40
C LYS A 71 -12.19 -16.99 10.89
N VAL A 72 -11.51 -16.05 10.24
CA VAL A 72 -11.34 -16.07 8.79
C VAL A 72 -9.84 -16.07 8.48
N VAL A 73 -9.40 -17.06 7.71
CA VAL A 73 -8.03 -17.11 7.18
C VAL A 73 -8.10 -16.94 5.68
N GLU A 74 -7.50 -15.89 5.17
CA GLU A 74 -7.29 -15.68 3.73
C GLU A 74 -6.02 -16.39 3.27
N PHE A 75 -6.14 -17.29 2.31
CA PHE A 75 -5.00 -17.86 1.58
C PHE A 75 -4.79 -17.06 0.30
N SER A 76 -3.67 -16.37 0.22
CA SER A 76 -3.43 -15.33 -0.76
C SER A 76 -2.01 -15.33 -1.31
N SER A 77 -1.84 -14.84 -2.54
CA SER A 77 -0.53 -14.69 -3.18
C SER A 77 -0.38 -13.33 -3.83
N PHE A 78 0.78 -12.71 -3.67
CA PHE A 78 1.09 -11.41 -4.28
C PHE A 78 1.23 -11.45 -5.82
N SER A 79 1.30 -12.64 -6.42
CA SER A 79 1.22 -12.81 -7.88
C SER A 79 -0.20 -12.94 -8.42
N CYS A 80 -1.20 -13.08 -7.54
CA CYS A 80 -2.58 -13.34 -7.93
C CYS A 80 -3.37 -12.05 -8.14
N SER A 81 -3.91 -11.84 -9.36
CA SER A 81 -4.73 -10.67 -9.68
C SER A 81 -6.04 -10.61 -8.90
N HIS A 82 -6.67 -11.77 -8.63
CA HIS A 82 -7.89 -11.83 -7.81
C HIS A 82 -7.63 -11.50 -6.34
N CYS A 83 -6.47 -11.89 -5.79
CA CYS A 83 -6.05 -11.49 -4.45
C CYS A 83 -5.84 -9.98 -4.37
N ARG A 84 -5.21 -9.39 -5.40
CA ARG A 84 -5.06 -7.94 -5.52
C ARG A 84 -6.42 -7.23 -5.52
N THR A 85 -7.38 -7.73 -6.32
CA THR A 85 -8.74 -7.15 -6.36
C THR A 85 -9.39 -7.23 -4.98
N PHE A 86 -9.32 -8.38 -4.31
CA PHE A 86 -9.88 -8.54 -2.97
C PHE A 86 -9.24 -7.55 -1.98
N ALA A 87 -7.93 -7.51 -1.90
CA ALA A 87 -7.19 -6.66 -0.95
C ALA A 87 -7.41 -5.16 -1.17
N LEU A 88 -7.60 -4.70 -2.43
CA LEU A 88 -7.74 -3.28 -2.74
C LEU A 88 -9.19 -2.79 -2.79
N GLU A 89 -10.15 -3.68 -3.00
CA GLU A 89 -11.54 -3.29 -3.26
C GLU A 89 -12.53 -3.84 -2.21
N THR A 90 -12.19 -4.93 -1.50
CA THR A 90 -13.14 -5.64 -0.62
C THR A 90 -12.68 -5.72 0.84
N GLU A 91 -11.39 -5.93 1.08
CA GLU A 91 -10.83 -6.21 2.41
C GLU A 91 -11.12 -5.08 3.41
N GLU A 92 -10.95 -3.82 3.02
CA GLU A 92 -11.19 -2.67 3.89
C GLU A 92 -12.64 -2.64 4.40
N GLN A 93 -13.62 -2.94 3.53
CA GLN A 93 -15.03 -2.98 3.91
C GLN A 93 -15.32 -4.19 4.81
N LEU A 94 -14.74 -5.36 4.53
CA LEU A 94 -14.85 -6.54 5.38
C LEU A 94 -14.30 -6.25 6.79
N ILE A 95 -13.13 -5.64 6.87
CA ILE A 95 -12.54 -5.28 8.17
C ILE A 95 -13.45 -4.33 8.93
N LYS A 96 -13.96 -3.30 8.31
CA LYS A 96 -14.86 -2.33 8.92
C LYS A 96 -16.18 -2.95 9.43
N ASP A 97 -16.80 -3.81 8.64
CA ASP A 97 -18.14 -4.32 8.94
C ASP A 97 -18.13 -5.52 9.91
N TYR A 98 -17.06 -6.30 9.91
CA TYR A 98 -16.98 -7.54 10.67
C TYR A 98 -15.85 -7.56 11.71
N VAL A 99 -14.66 -7.07 11.36
CA VAL A 99 -13.50 -7.14 12.26
C VAL A 99 -13.55 -6.03 13.31
N ASP A 100 -13.75 -4.78 12.92
CA ASP A 100 -13.85 -3.63 13.82
C ASP A 100 -15.07 -3.72 14.76
N THR A 101 -16.07 -4.51 14.37
CA THR A 101 -17.26 -4.79 15.18
C THR A 101 -17.08 -5.98 16.13
N GLY A 102 -15.90 -6.60 16.15
CA GLY A 102 -15.58 -7.74 17.02
C GLY A 102 -16.19 -9.08 16.61
N LYS A 103 -16.79 -9.16 15.42
CA LYS A 103 -17.46 -10.38 14.91
C LYS A 103 -16.47 -11.36 14.26
N VAL A 104 -15.41 -10.84 13.64
CA VAL A 104 -14.44 -11.63 12.90
C VAL A 104 -13.02 -11.33 13.38
N TYR A 105 -12.22 -12.36 13.53
CA TYR A 105 -10.78 -12.30 13.59
C TYR A 105 -10.21 -12.71 12.23
N PHE A 106 -9.58 -11.79 11.54
CA PHE A 106 -9.09 -11.99 10.17
C PHE A 106 -7.58 -12.21 10.17
N THR A 107 -7.11 -13.23 9.43
CA THR A 107 -5.70 -13.58 9.32
C THR A 107 -5.32 -13.80 7.85
N PHE A 108 -4.23 -13.22 7.42
CA PHE A 108 -3.63 -13.52 6.12
C PHE A 108 -2.67 -14.70 6.24
N SER A 109 -2.72 -15.60 5.26
CA SER A 109 -1.79 -16.73 5.10
C SER A 109 -1.25 -16.75 3.68
N ALA A 110 0.07 -16.59 3.54
CA ALA A 110 0.69 -16.63 2.22
C ALA A 110 0.58 -18.02 1.59
N PHE A 111 0.15 -18.06 0.33
CA PHE A 111 0.15 -19.26 -0.51
C PHE A 111 1.09 -19.03 -1.69
N GLN A 112 2.23 -19.71 -1.66
CA GLN A 112 3.27 -19.55 -2.67
C GLN A 112 3.14 -20.58 -3.78
N PHE A 113 3.22 -20.11 -5.02
CA PHE A 113 3.27 -20.94 -6.21
C PHE A 113 4.71 -21.22 -6.65
N ASP A 114 5.64 -20.33 -6.30
CA ASP A 114 7.06 -20.40 -6.64
C ASP A 114 7.94 -19.71 -5.58
N GLU A 115 9.25 -19.84 -5.68
CA GLU A 115 10.26 -19.23 -4.81
C GLU A 115 10.81 -17.90 -5.39
N GLY A 116 10.15 -17.32 -6.38
CA GLY A 116 10.59 -16.11 -7.07
C GLY A 116 10.35 -14.81 -6.30
N GLU A 117 10.16 -13.71 -7.03
CA GLU A 117 9.96 -12.37 -6.44
C GLU A 117 8.74 -12.29 -5.51
N THR A 118 7.72 -13.14 -5.70
CA THR A 118 6.55 -13.21 -4.82
C THR A 118 6.90 -13.71 -3.42
N MET A 119 7.92 -14.53 -3.27
CA MET A 119 8.46 -14.92 -1.95
C MET A 119 9.04 -13.70 -1.23
N ASN A 120 9.73 -12.79 -1.93
CA ASN A 120 10.24 -11.56 -1.34
C ASN A 120 9.10 -10.66 -0.85
N ALA A 121 8.01 -10.54 -1.63
CA ALA A 121 6.82 -9.80 -1.23
C ALA A 121 6.18 -10.37 0.04
N SER A 122 5.99 -11.69 0.08
CA SER A 122 5.42 -12.37 1.26
C SER A 122 6.31 -12.21 2.48
N GLN A 123 7.63 -12.35 2.33
CA GLN A 123 8.60 -12.14 3.40
C GLN A 123 8.54 -10.69 3.90
N ALA A 124 8.49 -9.70 3.00
CA ALA A 124 8.40 -8.30 3.36
C ALA A 124 7.13 -7.98 4.16
N ALA A 125 5.97 -8.53 3.75
CA ALA A 125 4.73 -8.39 4.48
C ALA A 125 4.82 -9.02 5.88
N TYR A 126 5.39 -10.22 6.01
CA TYR A 126 5.57 -10.89 7.30
C TYR A 126 6.53 -10.12 8.21
N CYS A 127 7.66 -9.62 7.67
CA CYS A 127 8.60 -8.78 8.41
C CYS A 127 7.99 -7.44 8.85
N ALA A 128 7.15 -6.83 8.03
CA ALA A 128 6.38 -5.65 8.42
C ALA A 128 5.36 -6.00 9.53
N GLY A 129 4.81 -7.21 9.50
CA GLY A 129 3.92 -7.74 10.52
C GLY A 129 4.57 -7.84 11.91
N GLU A 130 5.87 -8.13 12.00
CA GLU A 130 6.61 -8.08 13.29
C GLU A 130 6.58 -6.70 13.95
N GLN A 131 6.32 -5.65 13.14
CA GLN A 131 6.15 -4.28 13.61
C GLN A 131 4.68 -3.82 13.55
N ASN A 132 3.72 -4.75 13.46
CA ASN A 132 2.28 -4.48 13.32
C ASN A 132 1.93 -3.56 12.14
N ARG A 133 2.57 -3.81 10.98
CA ARG A 133 2.38 -3.09 9.72
C ARG A 133 2.18 -4.04 8.54
N PHE A 134 1.63 -5.24 8.81
CA PHE A 134 1.41 -6.25 7.79
C PHE A 134 0.47 -5.75 6.69
N PHE A 135 -0.73 -5.30 7.05
CA PHE A 135 -1.77 -4.94 6.10
C PHE A 135 -1.42 -3.68 5.30
N GLU A 136 -0.67 -2.74 5.89
CA GLU A 136 -0.17 -1.59 5.16
C GLU A 136 0.91 -1.98 4.14
N MET A 137 1.79 -2.91 4.49
CA MET A 137 2.77 -3.47 3.55
C MET A 137 2.07 -4.28 2.46
N GLN A 138 1.10 -5.13 2.81
CA GLN A 138 0.25 -5.87 1.88
C GLN A 138 -0.39 -4.96 0.84
N LYS A 139 -1.00 -3.86 1.28
CA LYS A 139 -1.62 -2.86 0.40
C LYS A 139 -0.61 -2.29 -0.60
N LEU A 140 0.55 -1.83 -0.13
CA LEU A 140 1.62 -1.31 -1.01
C LEU A 140 2.11 -2.36 -2.01
N LEU A 141 2.29 -3.59 -1.57
CA LEU A 141 2.71 -4.68 -2.44
C LEU A 141 1.67 -4.97 -3.53
N PHE A 142 0.39 -5.04 -3.18
CA PHE A 142 -0.68 -5.25 -4.17
C PHE A 142 -0.89 -4.04 -5.08
N GLU A 143 -0.80 -2.82 -4.59
CA GLU A 143 -0.88 -1.60 -5.43
C GLU A 143 0.19 -1.60 -6.53
N ASN A 144 1.37 -2.16 -6.25
CA ASN A 144 2.51 -2.17 -7.14
C ASN A 144 2.72 -3.51 -7.88
N SER A 145 1.96 -4.57 -7.61
CA SER A 145 2.17 -5.92 -8.16
C SER A 145 2.10 -6.03 -9.69
N GLY A 146 1.57 -5.01 -10.38
CA GLY A 146 1.50 -4.98 -11.85
C GLY A 146 2.76 -4.49 -12.56
N PHE A 147 3.80 -4.09 -11.82
CA PHE A 147 5.02 -3.53 -12.41
C PHE A 147 6.17 -4.53 -12.33
N ALA A 148 6.99 -4.57 -13.38
CA ALA A 148 8.20 -5.40 -13.38
C ALA A 148 9.15 -4.96 -12.26
N GLY A 149 9.65 -5.92 -11.49
CA GLY A 149 10.54 -5.66 -10.36
C GLY A 149 9.86 -5.04 -9.14
N ALA A 150 8.53 -5.04 -9.07
CA ALA A 150 7.77 -4.49 -7.94
C ALA A 150 8.25 -5.04 -6.58
N PHE A 151 8.72 -6.26 -6.56
CA PHE A 151 9.15 -6.98 -5.36
C PHE A 151 10.67 -7.17 -5.27
N ASN A 152 11.43 -6.38 -6.03
CA ASN A 152 12.87 -6.34 -5.86
C ASN A 152 13.24 -5.66 -4.52
N GLU A 153 14.46 -5.90 -4.07
CA GLU A 153 14.97 -5.41 -2.78
C GLU A 153 14.88 -3.89 -2.63
N SER A 154 15.18 -3.13 -3.71
CA SER A 154 15.13 -1.67 -3.70
C SER A 154 13.72 -1.15 -3.45
N ASN A 155 12.70 -1.72 -4.13
CA ASN A 155 11.31 -1.31 -3.97
C ASN A 155 10.74 -1.72 -2.62
N ILE A 156 11.04 -2.94 -2.16
CA ILE A 156 10.66 -3.41 -0.82
C ILE A 156 11.24 -2.50 0.27
N SER A 157 12.52 -2.14 0.17
CA SER A 157 13.15 -1.19 1.09
C SER A 157 12.48 0.19 1.06
N ALA A 158 12.07 0.66 -0.13
CA ALA A 158 11.33 1.92 -0.27
C ALA A 158 9.95 1.85 0.40
N TYR A 159 9.21 0.73 0.28
CA TYR A 159 7.92 0.51 0.95
C TYR A 159 8.09 0.50 2.48
N ALA A 160 9.09 -0.21 2.99
CA ALA A 160 9.39 -0.24 4.43
C ALA A 160 9.68 1.17 4.99
N LYS A 161 10.46 1.96 4.24
CA LYS A 161 10.74 3.37 4.57
C LYS A 161 9.48 4.24 4.49
N GLN A 162 8.63 4.05 3.49
CA GLN A 162 7.36 4.78 3.35
C GLN A 162 6.42 4.51 4.52
N LEU A 163 6.40 3.29 5.04
CA LEU A 163 5.61 2.89 6.21
C LEU A 163 6.22 3.35 7.54
N GLY A 164 7.44 3.91 7.54
CA GLY A 164 8.13 4.34 8.76
C GLY A 164 8.57 3.18 9.65
N LEU A 165 8.85 2.00 9.06
CA LEU A 165 9.35 0.85 9.80
C LEU A 165 10.74 1.13 10.39
N ASN A 166 11.08 0.47 11.50
CA ASN A 166 12.47 0.34 11.91
C ASN A 166 13.22 -0.48 10.85
N LEU A 167 14.01 0.22 10.03
CA LEU A 167 14.70 -0.41 8.90
C LEU A 167 15.78 -1.40 9.33
N SER A 168 16.39 -1.23 10.53
CA SER A 168 17.36 -2.19 11.05
C SER A 168 16.70 -3.55 11.32
N ASP A 169 15.58 -3.53 12.04
CA ASP A 169 14.85 -4.74 12.41
C ASP A 169 14.22 -5.38 11.15
N PHE A 170 13.67 -4.56 10.27
CA PHE A 170 13.11 -5.02 8.99
C PHE A 170 14.15 -5.72 8.12
N ASN A 171 15.33 -5.11 7.94
CA ASN A 171 16.40 -5.70 7.13
C ASN A 171 16.93 -6.99 7.78
N GLN A 172 17.11 -7.02 9.09
CA GLN A 172 17.49 -8.25 9.80
C GLN A 172 16.46 -9.38 9.58
N CYS A 173 15.17 -9.06 9.63
CA CYS A 173 14.12 -10.03 9.30
C CYS A 173 14.20 -10.51 7.84
N MET A 174 14.38 -9.59 6.89
CA MET A 174 14.50 -9.91 5.46
C MET A 174 15.74 -10.77 5.15
N GLU A 175 16.84 -10.61 5.88
CA GLU A 175 18.05 -11.42 5.74
C GLU A 175 17.93 -12.81 6.39
N SER A 176 16.96 -12.97 7.30
CA SER A 176 16.73 -14.24 7.99
C SER A 176 15.83 -15.18 7.17
N ASP A 177 16.02 -16.50 7.33
CA ASP A 177 15.15 -17.51 6.73
C ASP A 177 13.88 -17.81 7.54
N VAL A 178 13.68 -17.15 8.69
CA VAL A 178 12.57 -17.45 9.60
C VAL A 178 11.23 -17.26 8.91
N GLN A 179 11.00 -16.09 8.30
CA GLN A 179 9.72 -15.80 7.65
C GLN A 179 9.55 -16.62 6.35
N ARG A 180 10.62 -16.88 5.61
CA ARG A 180 10.55 -17.77 4.44
C ARG A 180 10.13 -19.18 4.83
N SER A 181 10.69 -19.71 5.92
CA SER A 181 10.33 -21.02 6.45
C SER A 181 8.87 -21.04 6.93
N GLN A 182 8.40 -19.97 7.58
CA GLN A 182 7.00 -19.84 7.98
C GLN A 182 6.08 -19.82 6.78
N ILE A 183 6.40 -19.05 5.73
CA ILE A 183 5.61 -18.95 4.49
C ILE A 183 5.51 -20.31 3.78
N ARG A 184 6.61 -21.09 3.73
CA ARG A 184 6.57 -22.45 3.20
C ARG A 184 5.66 -23.36 4.02
N THR A 185 5.75 -23.28 5.34
CA THR A 185 4.89 -24.03 6.26
C THR A 185 3.42 -23.64 6.07
N ASP A 186 3.12 -22.37 5.98
CA ASP A 186 1.76 -21.87 5.75
C ASP A 186 1.20 -22.37 4.41
N THR A 187 2.02 -22.35 3.36
CA THR A 187 1.66 -22.86 2.03
C THR A 187 1.36 -24.35 2.07
N GLU A 188 2.19 -25.13 2.76
CA GLU A 188 1.98 -26.57 2.89
C GLU A 188 0.72 -26.90 3.72
N ASN A 189 0.52 -26.21 4.83
CA ASN A 189 -0.70 -26.35 5.63
C ASN A 189 -1.96 -26.00 4.82
N ALA A 190 -1.91 -24.94 4.01
CA ALA A 190 -3.02 -24.57 3.13
C ALA A 190 -3.32 -25.69 2.10
N ARG A 191 -2.29 -26.30 1.51
CA ARG A 191 -2.48 -27.46 0.60
C ARG A 191 -3.10 -28.66 1.29
N LEU A 192 -2.66 -28.96 2.51
CA LEU A 192 -3.25 -30.03 3.32
C LEU A 192 -4.71 -29.78 3.69
N LEU A 193 -5.11 -28.52 3.86
CA LEU A 193 -6.50 -28.11 4.05
C LEU A 193 -7.34 -28.19 2.76
N GLY A 194 -6.74 -28.40 1.59
CA GLY A 194 -7.44 -28.48 0.31
C GLY A 194 -7.50 -27.15 -0.45
N VAL A 195 -6.67 -26.17 -0.11
CA VAL A 195 -6.54 -24.92 -0.89
C VAL A 195 -5.90 -25.24 -2.23
N THR A 196 -6.62 -24.98 -3.32
CA THR A 196 -6.21 -25.26 -4.70
C THR A 196 -5.98 -24.02 -5.55
N GLY A 197 -6.27 -22.86 -5.00
CA GLY A 197 -6.12 -21.56 -5.69
C GLY A 197 -6.23 -20.39 -4.73
N THR A 198 -6.08 -19.17 -5.24
CA THR A 198 -6.14 -17.94 -4.44
C THR A 198 -6.99 -16.88 -5.11
N PRO A 199 -7.68 -16.01 -4.34
CA PRO A 199 -7.86 -16.14 -2.90
C PRO A 199 -8.86 -17.24 -2.56
N MET A 200 -8.56 -18.03 -1.53
CA MET A 200 -9.52 -18.87 -0.83
C MET A 200 -9.55 -18.48 0.64
N PHE A 201 -10.65 -18.78 1.30
CA PHE A 201 -10.86 -18.40 2.69
C PHE A 201 -11.29 -19.61 3.50
N ASP A 202 -10.73 -19.77 4.68
CA ASP A 202 -11.26 -20.67 5.69
C ASP A 202 -12.10 -19.86 6.68
N VAL A 203 -13.37 -20.17 6.79
CA VAL A 203 -14.31 -19.58 7.74
C VAL A 203 -14.69 -20.66 8.74
N ASN A 204 -14.06 -20.66 9.92
CA ASN A 204 -14.29 -21.66 10.98
C ASN A 204 -14.21 -23.12 10.47
N GLY A 205 -13.24 -23.43 9.60
CA GLY A 205 -13.05 -24.77 9.01
C GLY A 205 -13.80 -25.02 7.69
N THR A 206 -14.52 -24.03 7.16
CA THR A 206 -15.22 -24.13 5.87
C THR A 206 -14.46 -23.35 4.80
N LEU A 207 -13.92 -24.07 3.81
CA LEU A 207 -13.20 -23.42 2.69
C LEU A 207 -14.19 -22.86 1.66
N VAL A 208 -13.99 -21.58 1.31
CA VAL A 208 -14.82 -20.86 0.34
C VAL A 208 -14.00 -19.95 -0.57
N TYR A 209 -14.57 -19.54 -1.68
CA TYR A 209 -14.05 -18.47 -2.54
C TYR A 209 -14.64 -17.10 -2.15
N SER A 210 -14.05 -16.03 -2.64
CA SER A 210 -14.46 -14.65 -2.32
C SER A 210 -15.93 -14.34 -2.61
N ASN A 211 -16.53 -14.97 -3.62
CA ASN A 211 -17.94 -14.74 -3.99
C ASN A 211 -18.96 -15.29 -2.97
N THR A 212 -18.57 -16.22 -2.10
CA THR A 212 -19.44 -16.78 -1.04
C THR A 212 -18.92 -16.45 0.36
N LEU A 213 -17.84 -15.68 0.48
CA LEU A 213 -17.20 -15.37 1.75
C LEU A 213 -18.16 -14.69 2.74
N ILE A 214 -18.83 -13.63 2.32
CA ILE A 214 -19.72 -12.84 3.20
C ILE A 214 -20.91 -13.69 3.67
N GLU A 215 -21.54 -14.41 2.75
CA GLU A 215 -22.65 -15.32 3.09
C GLU A 215 -22.20 -16.38 4.12
N THR A 216 -21.00 -16.92 3.97
CA THR A 216 -20.45 -17.92 4.90
C THR A 216 -20.13 -17.31 6.26
N ILE A 217 -19.60 -16.09 6.31
CA ILE A 217 -19.38 -15.36 7.57
C ILE A 217 -20.70 -15.11 8.28
N ASP A 218 -21.73 -14.64 7.58
CA ASP A 218 -23.06 -14.38 8.16
C ASP A 218 -23.70 -15.65 8.69
N ALA A 219 -23.60 -16.77 7.97
CA ALA A 219 -24.07 -18.06 8.43
C ALA A 219 -23.32 -18.55 9.68
N ALA A 220 -21.99 -18.36 9.73
CA ALA A 220 -21.19 -18.72 10.89
C ALA A 220 -21.53 -17.86 12.12
N LEU A 221 -21.79 -16.56 11.94
CA LEU A 221 -22.23 -15.65 13.01
C LEU A 221 -23.60 -16.07 13.54
N ALA A 222 -24.56 -16.37 12.66
CA ALA A 222 -25.87 -16.85 13.06
C ALA A 222 -25.78 -18.16 13.86
N ALA A 223 -24.90 -19.08 13.48
CA ALA A 223 -24.68 -20.34 14.20
C ALA A 223 -24.02 -20.12 15.58
N ALA A 224 -23.21 -19.06 15.72
CA ALA A 224 -22.58 -18.67 16.99
C ALA A 224 -23.55 -17.94 17.95
N GLY A 225 -24.77 -17.62 17.53
CA GLY A 225 -25.76 -16.91 18.34
C GLY A 225 -25.58 -15.38 18.39
N ASN A 226 -24.90 -14.82 17.41
CA ASN A 226 -24.65 -13.38 17.26
C ASN A 226 -25.34 -12.79 16.03
#